data_e9bd5f7cdd5d7a45da62467a09165d71
#
_entry.id   e9bd5f7cdd5d7a45da62467a09165d71
#
_cell.length_a   1.000
_cell.length_b   1.000
_cell.length_c   1.000
_cell.angle_alpha   90.00
_cell.angle_beta   90.00
_cell.angle_gamma   90.00
#
_symmetry.space_group_name_H-M   'P 1'
#
loop_
_entity.id
_entity.type
_entity.pdbx_description
1 polymer ?
#
loop_
_entity_poly.entity_id
_entity_poly.type
_entity_poly.pdbx_seq_one_letter_code
_entity_poly.pdbx_strand_id
1 'polypeptide(L)'
;DRNFKVAQKENAVIFLEDDYEQNYDGFNPNDPESVISLILMQETYLDQSIDAAGAIQKSFVSNLNRKDRTVKQAGFVVLKYTYMPSVLVETGFLTNKSEGAFLNSSKGQSNMSNAIAKAIINYKNIREAGVQELVSYEVSQEVKSDKKYDFSNITFKVQIAASKRNLKIKPYNFKGLRQISKLKKASLYRYFYEKTINYKDAQRFLKEVK
;
A
#
# COMPACT_ATOMS: atom_id res chain seq x y z
N ASP A 1 22.04 -4.77 12.52
CA ASP A 1 21.34 -3.67 11.89
C ASP A 1 20.28 -3.12 12.82
N ARG A 2 20.21 -1.78 12.95
CA ARG A 2 19.30 -1.10 13.89
C ARG A 2 17.84 -1.33 13.52
N ASN A 3 17.49 -1.32 12.24
CA ASN A 3 16.11 -1.50 11.77
C ASN A 3 15.62 -2.93 12.04
N PHE A 4 16.50 -3.92 11.91
CA PHE A 4 16.20 -5.30 12.28
C PHE A 4 15.84 -5.44 13.76
N LYS A 5 16.63 -4.83 14.65
CA LYS A 5 16.34 -4.85 16.09
C LYS A 5 15.03 -4.16 16.46
N VAL A 6 14.67 -3.10 15.75
CA VAL A 6 13.37 -2.43 15.93
C VAL A 6 12.24 -3.35 15.48
N ALA A 7 12.33 -3.92 14.27
CA ALA A 7 11.33 -4.85 13.77
C ALA A 7 11.18 -6.08 14.69
N GLN A 8 12.29 -6.64 15.18
CA GLN A 8 12.27 -7.76 16.11
C GLN A 8 11.52 -7.43 17.40
N LYS A 9 11.75 -6.25 17.96
CA LYS A 9 11.08 -5.78 19.17
C LYS A 9 9.59 -5.54 18.96
N GLU A 10 9.22 -4.87 17.87
CA GLU A 10 7.82 -4.60 17.54
C GLU A 10 7.06 -5.89 17.21
N ASN A 11 7.68 -6.78 16.46
CA ASN A 11 7.07 -8.08 16.14
C ASN A 11 6.96 -9.02 17.34
N ALA A 12 7.78 -8.86 18.38
CA ALA A 12 7.73 -9.70 19.58
C ALA A 12 6.41 -9.56 20.37
N VAL A 13 5.63 -8.51 20.09
CA VAL A 13 4.31 -8.30 20.71
C VAL A 13 3.32 -9.44 20.37
N ILE A 14 3.49 -10.11 19.23
CA ILE A 14 2.64 -11.25 18.84
C ILE A 14 2.69 -12.40 19.86
N PHE A 15 3.81 -12.57 20.58
CA PHE A 15 3.94 -13.59 21.62
C PHE A 15 3.03 -13.37 22.83
N LEU A 16 2.38 -12.20 22.93
CA LEU A 16 1.38 -11.88 23.96
C LEU A 16 -0.04 -12.29 23.54
N GLU A 17 -0.21 -12.73 22.29
CA GLU A 17 -1.51 -13.18 21.77
C GLU A 17 -1.64 -14.70 21.96
N ASP A 18 -2.84 -15.13 22.36
CA ASP A 18 -3.21 -16.54 22.32
C ASP A 18 -3.23 -17.01 20.86
N ASP A 19 -2.77 -18.23 20.59
CA ASP A 19 -2.75 -18.82 19.24
C ASP A 19 -1.93 -18.05 18.18
N TYR A 20 -0.89 -17.29 18.61
CA TYR A 20 -0.05 -16.51 17.71
C TYR A 20 0.55 -17.34 16.57
N GLU A 21 0.90 -18.61 16.80
CA GLU A 21 1.46 -19.49 15.77
C GLU A 21 0.49 -19.71 14.61
N GLN A 22 -0.81 -19.85 14.90
CA GLN A 22 -1.86 -20.00 13.87
C GLN A 22 -2.16 -18.66 13.19
N ASN A 23 -2.23 -17.57 13.98
CA ASN A 23 -2.56 -16.24 13.46
C ASN A 23 -1.49 -15.69 12.54
N TYR A 24 -0.22 -16.05 12.74
CA TYR A 24 0.92 -15.52 12.00
C TYR A 24 1.72 -16.59 11.23
N ASP A 25 1.11 -17.74 10.90
CA ASP A 25 1.71 -18.84 10.11
C ASP A 25 3.09 -19.27 10.64
N GLY A 26 3.23 -19.39 11.94
CA GLY A 26 4.49 -19.78 12.58
C GLY A 26 5.62 -18.76 12.44
N PHE A 27 5.30 -17.48 12.11
CA PHE A 27 6.32 -16.43 12.02
C PHE A 27 7.08 -16.28 13.33
N ASN A 28 8.41 -16.33 13.25
CA ASN A 28 9.29 -16.15 14.41
C ASN A 28 10.14 -14.88 14.22
N PRO A 29 9.93 -13.82 15.00
CA PRO A 29 10.70 -12.57 14.89
C PRO A 29 12.18 -12.74 15.23
N ASN A 30 12.57 -13.83 15.87
CA ASN A 30 13.97 -14.16 16.19
C ASN A 30 14.68 -14.95 15.08
N ASP A 31 13.91 -15.43 14.08
CA ASP A 31 14.45 -16.17 12.95
C ASP A 31 14.69 -15.23 11.74
N PRO A 32 15.95 -15.05 11.30
CA PRO A 32 16.27 -14.19 10.16
C PRO A 32 15.55 -14.58 8.86
N GLU A 33 15.31 -15.87 8.61
CA GLU A 33 14.63 -16.34 7.39
C GLU A 33 13.17 -15.91 7.38
N SER A 34 12.48 -16.02 8.51
CA SER A 34 11.11 -15.52 8.70
C SER A 34 11.02 -14.02 8.42
N VAL A 35 11.97 -13.23 8.92
CA VAL A 35 12.01 -11.78 8.73
C VAL A 35 12.31 -11.41 7.28
N ILE A 36 13.25 -12.10 6.62
CA ILE A 36 13.57 -11.86 5.20
C ILE A 36 12.36 -12.18 4.31
N SER A 37 11.69 -13.31 4.54
CA SER A 37 10.48 -13.70 3.81
C SER A 37 9.39 -12.64 3.94
N LEU A 38 9.20 -12.08 5.12
CA LEU A 38 8.25 -11.01 5.38
C LEU A 38 8.58 -9.72 4.61
N ILE A 39 9.86 -9.32 4.58
CA ILE A 39 10.32 -8.14 3.83
C ILE A 39 10.03 -8.32 2.33
N LEU A 40 10.32 -9.49 1.76
CA LEU A 40 10.07 -9.80 0.35
C LEU A 40 8.57 -9.74 -0.01
N MET A 41 7.70 -10.18 0.90
CA MET A 41 6.24 -10.09 0.68
C MET A 41 5.75 -8.64 0.65
N GLN A 42 6.37 -7.75 1.40
CA GLN A 42 5.99 -6.34 1.48
C GLN A 42 6.56 -5.47 0.35
N GLU A 43 7.55 -5.97 -0.41
CA GLU A 43 8.28 -5.20 -1.44
C GLU A 43 7.37 -4.62 -2.53
N THR A 44 6.29 -5.31 -2.88
CA THR A 44 5.37 -4.89 -3.95
C THR A 44 4.77 -3.50 -3.74
N TYR A 45 4.52 -3.12 -2.49
CA TYR A 45 3.90 -1.84 -2.11
C TYR A 45 4.84 -0.92 -1.33
N LEU A 46 6.12 -1.27 -1.25
CA LEU A 46 7.09 -0.59 -0.38
C LEU A 46 7.24 0.88 -0.72
N ASP A 47 7.46 1.22 -1.99
CA ASP A 47 7.62 2.62 -2.42
C ASP A 47 6.38 3.46 -2.06
N GLN A 48 5.20 2.90 -2.28
CA GLN A 48 3.94 3.57 -1.94
C GLN A 48 3.75 3.71 -0.43
N SER A 49 4.21 2.74 0.34
CA SER A 49 4.17 2.77 1.81
C SER A 49 5.13 3.83 2.36
N ILE A 50 6.32 3.97 1.75
CA ILE A 50 7.30 5.03 2.08
C ILE A 50 6.71 6.41 1.80
N ASP A 51 6.06 6.61 0.65
CA ASP A 51 5.39 7.87 0.30
C ASP A 51 4.30 8.23 1.31
N ALA A 52 3.46 7.25 1.69
CA ALA A 52 2.42 7.44 2.69
C ALA A 52 3.00 7.78 4.07
N ALA A 53 4.03 7.05 4.50
CA ALA A 53 4.72 7.31 5.76
C ALA A 53 5.38 8.70 5.77
N GLY A 54 6.00 9.10 4.66
CA GLY A 54 6.59 10.43 4.46
C GLY A 54 5.56 11.55 4.58
N ALA A 55 4.37 11.36 3.99
CA ALA A 55 3.27 12.32 4.09
C ALA A 55 2.81 12.49 5.56
N ILE A 56 2.68 11.39 6.31
CA ILE A 56 2.30 11.42 7.73
C ILE A 56 3.40 12.10 8.56
N GLN A 57 4.66 11.71 8.36
CA GLN A 57 5.81 12.31 9.07
C GLN A 57 5.89 13.82 8.82
N LYS A 58 5.75 14.27 7.58
CA LYS A 58 5.72 15.69 7.23
C LYS A 58 4.56 16.41 7.92
N SER A 59 3.38 15.77 8.00
CA SER A 59 2.22 16.34 8.70
C SER A 59 2.47 16.49 10.20
N PHE A 60 3.15 15.54 10.84
CA PHE A 60 3.51 15.64 12.26
C PHE A 60 4.48 16.80 12.53
N VAL A 61 5.46 16.99 11.65
CA VAL A 61 6.42 18.09 11.77
C VAL A 61 5.72 19.43 11.56
N SER A 62 4.98 19.59 10.45
CA SER A 62 4.43 20.89 10.03
C SER A 62 3.20 21.33 10.85
N ASN A 63 2.32 20.38 11.23
CA ASN A 63 1.05 20.70 11.88
C ASN A 63 1.10 20.55 13.41
N LEU A 64 1.99 19.71 13.93
CA LEU A 64 2.07 19.41 15.37
C LEU A 64 3.40 19.82 16.00
N ASN A 65 4.30 20.42 15.21
CA ASN A 65 5.65 20.81 15.64
C ASN A 65 6.40 19.65 16.33
N ARG A 66 6.23 18.41 15.77
CA ARG A 66 6.92 17.23 16.28
C ARG A 66 8.32 17.14 15.71
N LYS A 67 9.23 16.57 16.48
CA LYS A 67 10.58 16.28 16.00
C LYS A 67 10.50 15.31 14.84
N ASP A 68 11.19 15.61 13.74
CA ASP A 68 11.36 14.67 12.65
C ASP A 68 12.24 13.49 13.10
N ARG A 69 11.66 12.28 13.09
CA ARG A 69 12.35 11.02 13.41
C ARG A 69 12.59 10.18 12.19
N THR A 70 12.29 10.73 11.03
CA THR A 70 12.39 10.10 9.70
C THR A 70 11.46 8.89 9.54
N VAL A 71 11.31 8.44 8.29
CA VAL A 71 10.64 7.18 7.96
C VAL A 71 11.64 6.03 8.11
N LYS A 72 11.21 4.92 8.66
CA LYS A 72 11.98 3.69 8.82
C LYS A 72 11.33 2.55 8.06
N GLN A 73 12.14 1.68 7.50
CA GLN A 73 11.69 0.46 6.84
C GLN A 73 12.02 -0.73 7.72
N ALA A 74 11.02 -1.61 7.93
CA ALA A 74 11.21 -2.84 8.66
C ALA A 74 10.12 -3.85 8.27
N GLY A 75 10.41 -5.13 8.40
CA GLY A 75 9.42 -6.19 8.23
C GLY A 75 8.50 -6.26 9.45
N PHE A 76 7.34 -5.62 9.37
CA PHE A 76 6.31 -5.67 10.42
C PHE A 76 5.30 -6.77 10.11
N VAL A 77 5.20 -7.76 10.99
CA VAL A 77 4.31 -8.92 10.78
C VAL A 77 2.84 -8.51 10.70
N VAL A 78 2.43 -7.50 11.45
CA VAL A 78 1.05 -6.96 11.42
C VAL A 78 0.66 -6.40 10.04
N LEU A 79 1.63 -6.10 9.18
CA LEU A 79 1.42 -5.64 7.82
C LEU A 79 1.59 -6.74 6.76
N LYS A 80 1.84 -7.99 7.17
CA LYS A 80 2.18 -9.12 6.28
C LYS A 80 1.14 -9.37 5.18
N TYR A 81 -0.13 -9.32 5.52
CA TYR A 81 -1.22 -9.67 4.60
C TYR A 81 -1.94 -8.47 4.00
N THR A 82 -1.37 -7.29 4.13
CA THR A 82 -1.92 -6.09 3.50
C THR A 82 -1.50 -6.04 2.03
N TYR A 83 -2.41 -6.29 1.12
CA TYR A 83 -2.15 -6.17 -0.33
C TYR A 83 -2.34 -4.73 -0.81
N MET A 84 -1.81 -3.77 -0.06
CA MET A 84 -1.91 -2.32 -0.29
C MET A 84 -0.75 -1.59 0.39
N PRO A 85 -0.52 -0.30 0.09
CA PRO A 85 0.40 0.53 0.87
C PRO A 85 0.02 0.52 2.34
N SER A 86 0.98 0.20 3.21
CA SER A 86 0.74 -0.01 4.64
C SER A 86 1.84 0.61 5.48
N VAL A 87 1.45 1.24 6.57
CA VAL A 87 2.37 1.94 7.47
C VAL A 87 2.03 1.65 8.93
N LEU A 88 3.06 1.50 9.76
CA LEU A 88 2.95 1.51 11.20
C LEU A 88 3.24 2.94 11.69
N VAL A 89 2.27 3.56 12.36
CA VAL A 89 2.39 4.94 12.84
C VAL A 89 2.71 4.97 14.32
N GLU A 90 3.92 5.40 14.66
CA GLU A 90 4.32 5.64 16.03
C GLU A 90 4.04 7.10 16.41
N THR A 91 3.09 7.35 17.30
CA THR A 91 2.62 8.68 17.64
C THR A 91 3.53 9.42 18.64
N GLY A 92 4.42 8.70 19.33
CA GLY A 92 5.40 9.25 20.26
C GLY A 92 5.66 8.35 21.46
N PHE A 93 6.47 8.79 22.39
CA PHE A 93 6.85 8.03 23.58
C PHE A 93 5.99 8.39 24.79
N LEU A 94 5.19 7.43 25.27
CA LEU A 94 4.39 7.60 26.47
C LEU A 94 5.24 7.83 27.73
N THR A 95 6.44 7.28 27.76
CA THR A 95 7.40 7.46 28.87
C THR A 95 8.04 8.84 28.90
N ASN A 96 7.98 9.60 27.79
CA ASN A 96 8.40 11.00 27.79
C ASN A 96 7.30 11.87 28.40
N LYS A 97 7.63 12.61 29.46
CA LYS A 97 6.65 13.38 30.24
C LYS A 97 5.80 14.34 29.38
N SER A 98 6.40 15.07 28.44
CA SER A 98 5.68 16.03 27.60
C SER A 98 4.90 15.34 26.46
N GLU A 99 5.49 14.34 25.80
CA GLU A 99 4.82 13.59 24.76
C GLU A 99 3.67 12.76 25.35
N GLY A 100 3.90 12.07 26.46
CA GLY A 100 2.86 11.30 27.15
C GLY A 100 1.69 12.16 27.61
N ALA A 101 1.95 13.33 28.17
CA ALA A 101 0.90 14.27 28.56
C ALA A 101 0.08 14.75 27.35
N PHE A 102 0.72 15.04 26.22
CA PHE A 102 0.04 15.40 24.98
C PHE A 102 -0.82 14.23 24.45
N LEU A 103 -0.25 13.04 24.33
CA LEU A 103 -0.94 11.87 23.79
C LEU A 103 -2.11 11.41 24.68
N ASN A 104 -2.05 11.68 25.97
CA ASN A 104 -3.12 11.35 26.92
C ASN A 104 -4.19 12.44 27.03
N SER A 105 -4.04 13.58 26.36
CA SER A 105 -5.04 14.64 26.34
C SER A 105 -5.99 14.50 25.15
N SER A 106 -7.29 14.80 25.35
CA SER A 106 -8.29 14.78 24.26
C SER A 106 -7.90 15.69 23.10
N LYS A 107 -7.30 16.86 23.39
CA LYS A 107 -6.80 17.79 22.38
C LYS A 107 -5.62 17.20 21.60
N GLY A 108 -4.69 16.53 22.27
CA GLY A 108 -3.55 15.88 21.65
C GLY A 108 -3.98 14.74 20.74
N GLN A 109 -4.90 13.90 21.21
CA GLN A 109 -5.48 12.80 20.42
C GLN A 109 -6.20 13.30 19.17
N SER A 110 -7.05 14.34 19.32
CA SER A 110 -7.75 14.96 18.20
C SER A 110 -6.79 15.59 17.19
N ASN A 111 -5.76 16.29 17.67
CA ASN A 111 -4.75 16.87 16.79
C ASN A 111 -3.95 15.80 16.03
N MET A 112 -3.56 14.72 16.71
CA MET A 112 -2.82 13.62 16.12
C MET A 112 -3.64 12.91 15.04
N SER A 113 -4.90 12.54 15.35
CA SER A 113 -5.78 11.88 14.40
C SER A 113 -6.09 12.74 13.17
N ASN A 114 -6.31 14.05 13.37
CA ASN A 114 -6.51 14.99 12.27
C ASN A 114 -5.27 15.13 11.38
N ALA A 115 -4.07 15.15 11.97
CA ALA A 115 -2.83 15.22 11.21
C ALA A 115 -2.62 13.96 10.34
N ILE A 116 -2.92 12.77 10.89
CA ILE A 116 -2.86 11.50 10.15
C ILE A 116 -3.90 11.51 9.03
N ALA A 117 -5.17 11.82 9.34
CA ALA A 117 -6.25 11.81 8.35
C ALA A 117 -5.97 12.76 7.17
N LYS A 118 -5.54 14.01 7.47
CA LYS A 118 -5.15 14.98 6.42
C LYS A 118 -3.99 14.48 5.55
N ALA A 119 -2.99 13.84 6.15
CA ALA A 119 -1.86 13.30 5.42
C ALA A 119 -2.28 12.16 4.47
N ILE A 120 -3.14 11.25 4.94
CA ILE A 120 -3.67 10.15 4.12
C ILE A 120 -4.53 10.67 2.97
N ILE A 121 -5.43 11.64 3.23
CA ILE A 121 -6.27 12.25 2.21
C ILE A 121 -5.40 12.96 1.16
N ASN A 122 -4.38 13.71 1.58
CA ASN A 122 -3.45 14.37 0.67
C ASN A 122 -2.65 13.35 -0.17
N TYR A 123 -2.12 12.31 0.47
CA TYR A 123 -1.45 11.21 -0.23
C TYR A 123 -2.36 10.57 -1.29
N LYS A 124 -3.61 10.25 -0.93
CA LYS A 124 -4.61 9.71 -1.86
C LYS A 124 -4.83 10.65 -3.04
N ASN A 125 -5.06 11.94 -2.78
CA ASN A 125 -5.32 12.93 -3.83
C ASN A 125 -4.14 13.07 -4.80
N ILE A 126 -2.90 13.07 -4.30
CA ILE A 126 -1.70 13.11 -5.14
C ILE A 126 -1.60 11.85 -6.01
N ARG A 127 -1.91 10.68 -5.46
CA ARG A 127 -1.87 9.41 -6.21
C ARG A 127 -2.96 9.36 -7.29
N GLU A 128 -4.15 9.84 -6.98
CA GLU A 128 -5.27 9.91 -7.92
C GLU A 128 -5.06 11.00 -8.98
N ALA A 129 -4.52 12.17 -8.63
CA ALA A 129 -4.15 13.23 -9.57
C ALA A 129 -3.08 12.77 -10.55
N GLY A 130 -2.05 12.06 -10.09
CA GLY A 130 -1.02 11.47 -10.95
C GLY A 130 -1.58 10.42 -11.92
N VAL A 131 -2.71 9.80 -11.61
CA VAL A 131 -3.46 8.94 -12.54
C VAL A 131 -4.26 9.78 -13.54
N GLN A 132 -4.79 10.94 -13.13
CA GLN A 132 -5.53 11.85 -14.02
C GLN A 132 -4.61 12.60 -14.98
N GLU A 133 -3.42 13.01 -14.58
CA GLU A 133 -2.43 13.64 -15.46
C GLU A 133 -1.98 12.71 -16.60
N LEU A 134 -1.92 11.41 -16.34
CA LEU A 134 -1.59 10.41 -17.36
C LEU A 134 -2.77 10.10 -18.30
N VAL A 135 -3.99 10.45 -17.92
CA VAL A 135 -5.20 10.33 -18.77
C VAL A 135 -5.44 11.62 -19.55
N SER A 136 -5.04 12.79 -19.01
CA SER A 136 -5.26 14.10 -19.64
C SER A 136 -4.32 14.42 -20.81
N TYR A 137 -3.24 13.65 -21.02
CA TYR A 137 -2.38 13.81 -22.20
C TYR A 137 -3.04 13.33 -23.52
N GLU A 138 -4.20 12.67 -23.46
CA GLU A 138 -4.94 12.25 -24.65
C GLU A 138 -6.27 13.01 -24.89
N VAL A 139 -6.65 13.96 -24.03
CA VAL A 139 -7.90 14.72 -24.23
C VAL A 139 -7.66 16.19 -23.91
N SER A 140 -7.07 16.91 -24.87
CA SER A 140 -7.18 18.37 -24.94
C SER A 140 -8.45 18.69 -25.68
N GLN A 141 -9.52 19.01 -25.00
CA GLN A 141 -10.46 20.11 -25.25
C GLN A 141 -11.70 20.00 -24.37
N GLU A 142 -11.89 21.08 -23.62
CA GLU A 142 -13.14 21.61 -23.05
C GLU A 142 -14.13 20.63 -22.41
N VAL A 143 -14.34 20.73 -21.07
CA VAL A 143 -15.71 20.92 -20.55
C VAL A 143 -15.66 21.49 -19.12
N LYS A 144 -16.30 22.61 -18.92
CA LYS A 144 -16.77 23.17 -17.63
C LYS A 144 -17.94 22.36 -17.11
N SER A 145 -18.07 22.30 -15.80
CA SER A 145 -19.27 22.01 -14.99
C SER A 145 -19.57 20.56 -14.58
N ASP A 146 -19.87 20.42 -13.31
CA ASP A 146 -20.70 19.39 -12.63
C ASP A 146 -20.63 17.96 -13.17
N LYS A 147 -19.56 17.22 -12.83
CA LYS A 147 -19.50 15.80 -13.16
C LYS A 147 -20.11 14.95 -12.07
N LYS A 148 -21.36 14.58 -12.26
CA LYS A 148 -21.90 13.31 -11.79
C LYS A 148 -21.01 12.21 -12.41
N TYR A 149 -20.27 11.46 -11.58
CA TYR A 149 -19.40 10.39 -12.08
C TYR A 149 -20.26 9.35 -12.79
N ASP A 150 -20.12 9.26 -14.09
CA ASP A 150 -20.74 8.20 -14.88
C ASP A 150 -19.87 6.94 -14.78
N PHE A 151 -20.31 5.98 -13.99
CA PHE A 151 -19.65 4.69 -13.84
C PHE A 151 -19.97 3.68 -14.94
N SER A 152 -20.77 4.06 -15.94
CA SER A 152 -21.21 3.16 -17.02
C SER A 152 -20.05 2.64 -17.89
N ASN A 153 -18.92 3.34 -17.92
CA ASN A 153 -17.75 3.00 -18.75
C ASN A 153 -16.58 2.35 -17.98
N ILE A 154 -16.78 1.96 -16.70
CA ILE A 154 -15.73 1.27 -15.96
C ILE A 154 -15.50 -0.11 -16.55
N THR A 155 -14.24 -0.40 -16.86
CA THR A 155 -13.83 -1.72 -17.33
C THR A 155 -12.86 -2.36 -16.35
N PHE A 156 -13.19 -3.56 -15.91
CA PHE A 156 -12.34 -4.39 -15.07
C PHE A 156 -11.50 -5.34 -15.90
N LYS A 157 -10.25 -5.54 -15.54
CA LYS A 157 -9.30 -6.51 -16.12
C LYS A 157 -8.48 -7.14 -15.02
N VAL A 158 -8.17 -8.43 -15.11
CA VAL A 158 -7.30 -9.12 -14.15
C VAL A 158 -5.86 -9.04 -14.63
N GLN A 159 -4.99 -8.33 -13.91
CA GLN A 159 -3.56 -8.32 -14.24
C GLN A 159 -2.92 -9.65 -13.82
N ILE A 160 -2.35 -10.36 -14.79
CA ILE A 160 -1.75 -11.70 -14.60
C ILE A 160 -0.23 -11.70 -14.67
N ALA A 161 0.37 -10.68 -15.28
CA ALA A 161 1.82 -10.56 -15.36
C ALA A 161 2.26 -9.11 -15.64
N ALA A 162 3.50 -8.80 -15.24
CA ALA A 162 4.23 -7.62 -15.68
C ALA A 162 5.67 -8.02 -16.04
N SER A 163 6.24 -7.45 -17.11
CA SER A 163 7.57 -7.80 -17.58
C SER A 163 8.24 -6.62 -18.29
N LYS A 164 9.55 -6.46 -18.12
CA LYS A 164 10.35 -5.55 -18.94
C LYS A 164 10.50 -6.08 -20.39
N ARG A 165 10.41 -7.40 -20.57
CA ARG A 165 10.48 -8.03 -21.90
C ARG A 165 9.08 -8.07 -22.54
N ASN A 166 9.03 -7.79 -23.84
CA ASN A 166 7.79 -7.89 -24.61
C ASN A 166 7.47 -9.37 -24.90
N LEU A 167 6.70 -10.01 -24.02
CA LEU A 167 6.27 -11.39 -24.23
C LEU A 167 5.21 -11.45 -25.34
N LYS A 168 5.30 -12.47 -26.19
CA LYS A 168 4.26 -12.75 -27.18
C LYS A 168 3.01 -13.28 -26.47
N ILE A 169 1.83 -12.78 -26.89
CA ILE A 169 0.54 -13.25 -26.36
C ILE A 169 0.23 -14.63 -26.96
N LYS A 170 0.81 -15.65 -26.35
CA LYS A 170 0.62 -17.04 -26.69
C LYS A 170 0.27 -17.84 -25.44
N PRO A 171 -0.66 -18.81 -25.48
CA PRO A 171 -1.10 -19.54 -24.29
C PRO A 171 0.04 -20.15 -23.46
N TYR A 172 1.09 -20.61 -24.09
CA TYR A 172 2.25 -21.20 -23.40
C TYR A 172 3.01 -20.21 -22.50
N ASN A 173 2.92 -18.89 -22.76
CA ASN A 173 3.53 -17.87 -21.92
C ASN A 173 2.65 -17.50 -20.69
N PHE A 174 1.40 -17.96 -20.65
CA PHE A 174 0.41 -17.54 -19.67
C PHE A 174 -0.44 -18.74 -19.17
N LYS A 175 0.20 -19.86 -18.87
CA LYS A 175 -0.43 -21.07 -18.28
C LYS A 175 -1.66 -21.57 -19.06
N GLY A 176 -1.67 -21.42 -20.37
CA GLY A 176 -2.79 -21.85 -21.22
C GLY A 176 -3.91 -20.83 -21.40
N LEU A 177 -3.87 -19.70 -20.70
CA LEU A 177 -4.87 -18.64 -20.81
C LEU A 177 -4.87 -18.04 -22.23
N ARG A 178 -6.07 -17.73 -22.76
CA ARG A 178 -6.22 -17.26 -24.15
C ARG A 178 -6.54 -15.77 -24.18
N GLN A 179 -7.57 -15.27 -23.72
CA GLN A 179 -8.05 -13.88 -23.86
C GLN A 179 -7.18 -12.84 -23.12
N ILE A 180 -5.92 -12.70 -23.56
CA ILE A 180 -4.95 -11.82 -22.93
C ILE A 180 -4.79 -10.54 -23.74
N SER A 181 -4.88 -9.42 -23.04
CA SER A 181 -4.53 -8.09 -23.56
C SER A 181 -3.22 -7.61 -22.95
N LYS A 182 -2.50 -6.76 -23.68
CA LYS A 182 -1.20 -6.20 -23.28
C LYS A 182 -1.24 -4.68 -23.33
N LEU A 183 -0.68 -4.05 -22.30
CA LEU A 183 -0.49 -2.62 -22.25
C LEU A 183 0.99 -2.33 -21.92
N LYS A 184 1.62 -1.47 -22.71
CA LYS A 184 2.95 -0.93 -22.38
C LYS A 184 2.77 0.36 -21.58
N LYS A 185 3.34 0.44 -20.39
CA LYS A 185 3.37 1.66 -19.57
C LYS A 185 4.80 1.88 -19.09
N ALA A 186 5.41 2.99 -19.49
CA ALA A 186 6.82 3.27 -19.27
C ALA A 186 7.71 2.11 -19.77
N SER A 187 8.55 1.54 -18.91
CA SER A 187 9.46 0.44 -19.24
C SER A 187 8.85 -0.97 -19.08
N LEU A 188 7.57 -1.06 -18.68
CA LEU A 188 6.91 -2.33 -18.36
C LEU A 188 5.78 -2.66 -19.32
N TYR A 189 5.72 -3.94 -19.71
CA TYR A 189 4.57 -4.56 -20.36
C TYR A 189 3.72 -5.24 -19.29
N ARG A 190 2.43 -4.84 -19.21
CA ARG A 190 1.44 -5.46 -18.32
C ARG A 190 0.50 -6.31 -19.14
N TYR A 191 0.21 -7.50 -18.64
CA TYR A 191 -0.65 -8.49 -19.30
C TYR A 191 -1.89 -8.70 -18.47
N PHE A 192 -3.05 -8.62 -19.10
CA PHE A 192 -4.34 -8.71 -18.44
C PHE A 192 -5.15 -9.83 -19.08
N TYR A 193 -5.76 -10.63 -18.22
CA TYR A 193 -6.71 -11.66 -18.58
C TYR A 193 -8.11 -11.09 -18.54
N GLU A 194 -8.90 -11.36 -19.56
CA GLU A 194 -10.29 -10.94 -19.72
C GLU A 194 -10.52 -9.43 -19.59
N LYS A 195 -11.74 -9.02 -19.95
CA LYS A 195 -12.24 -7.66 -19.84
C LYS A 195 -13.74 -7.72 -19.56
N THR A 196 -14.21 -7.03 -18.52
CA THR A 196 -15.63 -6.96 -18.17
C THR A 196 -16.02 -5.61 -17.58
N ILE A 197 -17.27 -5.26 -17.67
CA ILE A 197 -17.86 -4.11 -16.98
C ILE A 197 -18.49 -4.53 -15.64
N ASN A 198 -18.59 -5.83 -15.37
CA ASN A 198 -19.21 -6.37 -14.17
C ASN A 198 -18.13 -6.80 -13.16
N TYR A 199 -18.18 -6.22 -11.95
CA TYR A 199 -17.23 -6.55 -10.88
C TYR A 199 -17.28 -8.02 -10.43
N LYS A 200 -18.46 -8.65 -10.40
CA LYS A 200 -18.59 -10.07 -10.03
C LYS A 200 -17.88 -10.99 -11.03
N ASP A 201 -17.97 -10.66 -12.33
CA ASP A 201 -17.24 -11.40 -13.36
C ASP A 201 -15.73 -11.21 -13.22
N ALA A 202 -15.26 -9.99 -12.91
CA ALA A 202 -13.85 -9.75 -12.64
C ALA A 202 -13.34 -10.57 -11.46
N GLN A 203 -14.12 -10.73 -10.40
CA GLN A 203 -13.79 -11.60 -9.27
C GLN A 203 -13.73 -13.09 -9.67
N ARG A 204 -14.64 -13.55 -10.56
CA ARG A 204 -14.59 -14.91 -11.11
C ARG A 204 -13.31 -15.14 -11.90
N PHE A 205 -12.98 -14.24 -12.83
CA PHE A 205 -11.74 -14.31 -13.61
C PHE A 205 -10.48 -14.30 -12.74
N LEU A 206 -10.49 -13.54 -11.63
CA LEU A 206 -9.39 -13.54 -10.67
C LEU A 206 -9.22 -14.92 -10.00
N LYS A 207 -10.31 -15.64 -9.73
CA LYS A 207 -10.26 -17.01 -9.19
C LYS A 207 -9.76 -18.04 -10.21
N GLU A 208 -10.07 -17.84 -11.50
CA GLU A 208 -9.63 -18.73 -12.58
C GLU A 208 -8.12 -18.65 -12.84
N VAL A 209 -7.45 -17.55 -12.50
CA VAL A 209 -6.03 -17.33 -12.79
C VAL A 209 -5.12 -17.53 -11.56
N LYS A 210 -5.67 -17.76 -10.40
CA LYS A 210 -4.92 -18.14 -9.18
C LYS A 210 -4.63 -19.64 -9.18
#